data_043f0961483f0466113d4ec288785470
#
_entry.id   043f0961483f0466113d4ec288785470
#
_cell.length_a   1.000
_cell.length_b   1.000
_cell.length_c   1.000
_cell.angle_alpha   90.00
_cell.angle_beta   90.00
_cell.angle_gamma   90.00
#
_symmetry.space_group_name_H-M   'P 1'
#
loop_
_entity.id
_entity.type
_entity.pdbx_description
1 polymer ?
#
loop_
_entity_poly.entity_id
_entity_poly.type
_entity_poly.pdbx_seq_one_letter_code
_entity_poly.pdbx_strand_id
1 'polypeptide(L)'
;NVPREELQVRWRKPIANPTEFLIRHVTETPLFAAARSKFVRAVTTQRAACRGIGALMSSSVQLADYQFNVVRKVLQDPVQRYLLADEVGLGKIIEAGLVIRQYTLDIADAQVLLIVPPSLVTQWRHELIQRFGLRDWLDDHVWIVSNDDLSGANERIQMAGMVVIDEAPH
;
A
#
# COMPACT_ATOMS: atom_id res chain seq x y z
N ASN A 1 -34.17 20.37 -0.20
CA ASN A 1 -32.88 21.01 -0.51
C ASN A 1 -32.57 21.93 0.67
N VAL A 2 -31.68 21.49 1.55
CA VAL A 2 -31.14 22.34 2.60
C VAL A 2 -30.04 23.20 1.95
N PRO A 3 -30.09 24.53 2.10
CA PRO A 3 -29.03 25.38 1.55
C PRO A 3 -27.67 24.98 2.09
N ARG A 4 -26.65 25.04 1.22
CA ARG A 4 -25.27 24.60 1.53
C ARG A 4 -24.69 25.32 2.76
N GLU A 5 -25.18 26.50 3.04
CA GLU A 5 -24.85 27.37 4.18
C GLU A 5 -25.37 26.84 5.54
N GLU A 6 -26.42 26.02 5.52
CA GLU A 6 -26.99 25.40 6.73
C GLU A 6 -26.30 24.08 7.11
N LEU A 7 -25.40 23.56 6.26
CA LEU A 7 -24.65 22.34 6.48
C LEU A 7 -23.32 22.54 7.21
N GLN A 8 -23.13 23.68 7.86
CA GLN A 8 -21.92 23.90 8.66
C GLN A 8 -22.01 23.13 9.97
N VAL A 9 -21.26 22.04 10.06
CA VAL A 9 -20.97 21.37 11.33
C VAL A 9 -20.07 22.29 12.14
N ARG A 10 -20.65 23.11 13.01
CA ARG A 10 -19.89 23.97 13.93
C ARG A 10 -19.65 23.23 15.23
N TRP A 11 -18.46 22.73 15.38
CA TRP A 11 -17.98 22.22 16.65
C TRP A 11 -17.69 23.41 17.58
N ARG A 12 -18.60 23.79 18.39
CA ARG A 12 -18.43 24.91 19.35
C ARG A 12 -17.58 24.53 20.57
N LYS A 13 -17.38 23.24 20.81
CA LYS A 13 -16.53 22.71 21.88
C LYS A 13 -15.72 21.54 21.37
N PRO A 14 -14.44 21.44 21.75
CA PRO A 14 -13.65 20.26 21.42
C PRO A 14 -14.30 19.03 22.05
N ILE A 15 -14.39 17.95 21.30
CA ILE A 15 -14.89 16.66 21.78
C ILE A 15 -13.73 15.98 22.50
N ALA A 16 -13.83 15.85 23.82
CA ALA A 16 -12.79 15.25 24.65
C ALA A 16 -12.53 13.78 24.32
N ASN A 17 -13.59 13.04 23.98
CA ASN A 17 -13.49 11.65 23.52
C ASN A 17 -14.37 11.46 22.28
N PRO A 18 -13.78 11.52 21.05
CA PRO A 18 -14.55 11.38 19.81
C PRO A 18 -15.26 10.02 19.69
N THR A 19 -14.64 8.94 20.18
CA THR A 19 -15.21 7.61 20.10
C THR A 19 -16.46 7.48 20.96
N GLU A 20 -16.40 7.95 22.20
CA GLU A 20 -17.53 7.93 23.12
C GLU A 20 -18.66 8.85 22.63
N PHE A 21 -18.33 10.01 22.08
CA PHE A 21 -19.28 10.91 21.46
C PHE A 21 -20.02 10.23 20.29
N LEU A 22 -19.29 9.55 19.40
CA LEU A 22 -19.88 8.84 18.27
C LEU A 22 -20.81 7.72 18.73
N ILE A 23 -20.43 6.97 19.75
CA ILE A 23 -21.25 5.87 20.30
C ILE A 23 -22.55 6.38 20.91
N ARG A 24 -22.50 7.51 21.62
CA ARG A 24 -23.63 8.04 22.39
C ARG A 24 -24.54 9.02 21.63
N HIS A 25 -24.00 9.72 20.64
CA HIS A 25 -24.66 10.89 20.04
C HIS A 25 -24.88 10.80 18.53
N VAL A 26 -24.36 9.77 17.85
CA VAL A 26 -24.60 9.62 16.42
C VAL A 26 -25.98 9.03 16.17
N THR A 27 -26.89 9.89 15.77
CA THR A 27 -28.16 9.46 15.19
C THR A 27 -28.01 9.41 13.68
N GLU A 28 -28.00 8.21 13.12
CA GLU A 28 -27.94 8.05 11.67
C GLU A 28 -29.27 8.47 11.03
N THR A 29 -29.21 9.41 10.11
CA THR A 29 -30.37 9.68 9.23
C THR A 29 -30.53 8.51 8.25
N PRO A 30 -31.76 8.23 7.76
CA PRO A 30 -31.99 7.19 6.76
C PRO A 30 -31.11 7.36 5.50
N LEU A 31 -30.85 8.61 5.08
CA LEU A 31 -29.99 8.92 3.95
C LEU A 31 -28.53 8.53 4.23
N PHE A 32 -28.02 8.84 5.43
CA PHE A 32 -26.66 8.50 5.83
C PHE A 32 -26.50 6.98 5.98
N ALA A 33 -27.45 6.30 6.61
CA ALA A 33 -27.47 4.86 6.74
C ALA A 33 -27.47 4.16 5.37
N ALA A 34 -28.25 4.66 4.40
CA ALA A 34 -28.29 4.13 3.04
C ALA A 34 -26.96 4.37 2.29
N ALA A 35 -26.38 5.57 2.44
CA ALA A 35 -25.07 5.89 1.83
C ALA A 35 -23.95 5.02 2.42
N ARG A 36 -23.90 4.87 3.75
CA ARG A 36 -22.96 4.00 4.44
C ARG A 36 -23.10 2.54 4.00
N SER A 37 -24.32 2.04 3.90
CA SER A 37 -24.58 0.67 3.45
C SER A 37 -24.09 0.42 2.02
N LYS A 38 -24.30 1.39 1.11
CA LYS A 38 -23.77 1.32 -0.25
C LYS A 38 -22.24 1.31 -0.26
N PHE A 39 -21.61 2.18 0.52
CA PHE A 39 -20.15 2.25 0.66
C PHE A 39 -19.57 0.95 1.21
N VAL A 40 -20.11 0.44 2.33
CA VAL A 40 -19.67 -0.82 2.93
C VAL A 40 -19.79 -1.98 1.93
N ARG A 41 -20.92 -2.05 1.21
CA ARG A 41 -21.12 -3.08 0.19
C ARG A 41 -20.09 -2.96 -0.94
N ALA A 42 -19.82 -1.76 -1.44
CA ALA A 42 -18.81 -1.54 -2.48
C ALA A 42 -17.42 -1.99 -2.00
N VAL A 43 -17.00 -1.57 -0.80
CA VAL A 43 -15.71 -1.98 -0.21
C VAL A 43 -15.63 -3.49 0.00
N THR A 44 -16.70 -4.12 0.50
CA THR A 44 -16.74 -5.58 0.68
C THR A 44 -16.62 -6.32 -0.64
N THR A 45 -17.32 -5.84 -1.69
CA THR A 45 -17.24 -6.41 -3.02
C THR A 45 -15.83 -6.28 -3.62
N GLN A 46 -15.22 -5.10 -3.47
CA GLN A 46 -13.83 -4.89 -3.90
C GLN A 46 -12.84 -5.79 -3.16
N ARG A 47 -12.97 -5.90 -1.82
CA ARG A 47 -12.13 -6.81 -1.03
C ARG A 47 -12.27 -8.27 -1.47
N ALA A 48 -13.48 -8.70 -1.75
CA ALA A 48 -13.73 -10.05 -2.26
C ALA A 48 -13.09 -10.25 -3.65
N ALA A 49 -13.20 -9.26 -4.54
CA ALA A 49 -12.57 -9.30 -5.86
C ALA A 49 -11.04 -9.34 -5.76
N CYS A 50 -10.46 -8.60 -4.81
CA CYS A 50 -9.02 -8.62 -4.54
C CYS A 50 -8.53 -9.86 -3.78
N ARG A 51 -9.42 -10.79 -3.47
CA ARG A 51 -9.10 -12.06 -2.77
C ARG A 51 -8.24 -11.89 -1.53
N GLY A 52 -8.45 -10.80 -0.79
CA GLY A 52 -7.74 -10.48 0.45
C GLY A 52 -6.45 -9.67 0.28
N ILE A 53 -5.99 -9.38 -0.93
CA ILE A 53 -4.82 -8.53 -1.17
C ILE A 53 -5.25 -7.06 -1.16
N GLY A 54 -5.10 -6.39 0.00
CA GLY A 54 -5.49 -4.99 0.20
C GLY A 54 -4.72 -4.00 -0.67
N ALA A 55 -3.49 -4.33 -1.03
CA ALA A 55 -2.65 -3.54 -1.92
C ALA A 55 -3.31 -3.24 -3.27
N LEU A 56 -4.09 -4.17 -3.81
CA LEU A 56 -4.82 -3.98 -5.07
C LEU A 56 -5.85 -2.86 -5.02
N MET A 57 -6.46 -2.63 -3.86
CA MET A 57 -7.44 -1.57 -3.67
C MET A 57 -6.80 -0.18 -3.62
N SER A 58 -5.54 -0.11 -3.22
CA SER A 58 -4.78 1.13 -3.02
C SER A 58 -3.74 1.39 -4.10
N SER A 59 -3.72 0.57 -5.16
CA SER A 59 -2.77 0.68 -6.25
C SER A 59 -3.47 0.94 -7.58
N SER A 60 -2.84 1.74 -8.43
CA SER A 60 -3.31 2.06 -9.79
C SER A 60 -2.66 1.11 -10.81
N VAL A 61 -2.95 -0.19 -10.67
CA VAL A 61 -2.35 -1.23 -11.53
C VAL A 61 -3.43 -2.11 -12.15
N GLN A 62 -3.19 -2.56 -13.38
CA GLN A 62 -3.94 -3.65 -14.01
C GLN A 62 -3.08 -4.91 -13.93
N LEU A 63 -3.62 -5.94 -13.31
CA LEU A 63 -2.94 -7.22 -13.15
C LEU A 63 -3.45 -8.25 -14.13
N ALA A 64 -2.52 -8.98 -14.72
CA ALA A 64 -2.82 -10.24 -15.37
C ALA A 64 -3.01 -11.36 -14.32
N ASP A 65 -3.78 -12.40 -14.64
CA ASP A 65 -4.08 -13.49 -13.71
C ASP A 65 -2.81 -14.19 -13.17
N TYR A 66 -1.76 -14.32 -13.99
CA TYR A 66 -0.50 -14.92 -13.58
C TYR A 66 0.22 -14.05 -12.52
N GLN A 67 0.28 -12.73 -12.69
CA GLN A 67 0.88 -11.79 -11.73
C GLN A 67 0.15 -11.85 -10.39
N PHE A 68 -1.19 -11.89 -10.43
CA PHE A 68 -1.99 -12.07 -9.22
C PHE A 68 -1.61 -13.35 -8.48
N ASN A 69 -1.44 -14.45 -9.19
CA ASN A 69 -1.08 -15.73 -8.58
C ASN A 69 0.32 -15.70 -7.96
N VAL A 70 1.29 -15.03 -8.61
CA VAL A 70 2.64 -14.81 -8.08
C VAL A 70 2.57 -14.02 -6.78
N VAL A 71 1.96 -12.83 -6.80
CA VAL A 71 1.84 -11.98 -5.60
C VAL A 71 1.15 -12.72 -4.47
N ARG A 72 0.04 -13.42 -4.76
CA ARG A 72 -0.68 -14.21 -3.76
C ARG A 72 0.20 -15.29 -3.14
N LYS A 73 0.97 -16.01 -3.95
CA LYS A 73 1.88 -17.07 -3.48
C LYS A 73 2.93 -16.50 -2.54
N VAL A 74 3.58 -15.39 -2.93
CA VAL A 74 4.58 -14.71 -2.10
C VAL A 74 3.99 -14.29 -0.75
N LEU A 75 2.79 -13.68 -0.76
CA LEU A 75 2.16 -13.16 0.46
C LEU A 75 1.61 -14.27 1.39
N GLN A 76 1.27 -15.43 0.85
CA GLN A 76 0.75 -16.55 1.64
C GLN A 76 1.83 -17.43 2.28
N ASP A 77 3.06 -17.33 1.80
CA ASP A 77 4.15 -18.12 2.31
C ASP A 77 4.73 -17.49 3.60
N PRO A 78 4.83 -18.25 4.69
CA PRO A 78 5.41 -17.76 5.94
C PRO A 78 6.92 -17.45 5.81
N VAL A 79 7.61 -18.02 4.84
CA VAL A 79 9.02 -17.76 4.56
C VAL A 79 9.15 -17.15 3.15
N GLN A 80 9.21 -15.83 3.10
CA GLN A 80 9.25 -15.10 1.84
C GLN A 80 10.69 -14.97 1.33
N ARG A 81 11.14 -15.97 0.56
CA ARG A 81 12.42 -15.95 -0.17
C ARG A 81 12.16 -16.37 -1.60
N TYR A 82 11.89 -15.39 -2.46
CA TYR A 82 11.47 -15.62 -3.83
C TYR A 82 12.41 -15.00 -4.84
N LEU A 83 12.63 -15.70 -5.93
CA LEU A 83 13.17 -15.16 -7.17
C LEU A 83 12.01 -15.01 -8.15
N LEU A 84 11.71 -13.76 -8.54
CA LEU A 84 10.75 -13.46 -9.61
C LEU A 84 11.50 -13.54 -10.95
N ALA A 85 11.48 -14.72 -11.56
CA ALA A 85 12.28 -15.07 -12.75
C ALA A 85 11.48 -14.95 -14.07
N ASP A 86 10.55 -14.01 -14.15
CA ASP A 86 9.81 -13.78 -15.38
C ASP A 86 10.64 -13.08 -16.46
N GLU A 87 10.22 -13.25 -17.73
CA GLU A 87 10.90 -12.56 -18.85
C GLU A 87 10.89 -11.04 -18.67
N VAL A 88 11.87 -10.38 -19.31
CA VAL A 88 11.98 -8.91 -19.28
C VAL A 88 10.70 -8.30 -19.88
N GLY A 89 10.12 -7.34 -19.16
CA GLY A 89 8.89 -6.65 -19.61
C GLY A 89 7.56 -7.23 -19.10
N LEU A 90 7.54 -8.38 -18.44
CA LEU A 90 6.31 -9.00 -17.92
C LEU A 90 5.79 -8.38 -16.60
N GLY A 91 6.37 -7.27 -16.16
CA GLY A 91 5.81 -6.49 -15.05
C GLY A 91 6.29 -6.89 -13.65
N LYS A 92 7.53 -7.39 -13.50
CA LYS A 92 8.16 -7.68 -12.20
C LYS A 92 8.05 -6.52 -11.22
N ILE A 93 8.17 -5.29 -11.70
CA ILE A 93 7.99 -4.07 -10.89
C ILE A 93 6.57 -4.01 -10.30
N ILE A 94 5.56 -4.45 -11.04
CA ILE A 94 4.17 -4.48 -10.57
C ILE A 94 4.01 -5.53 -9.46
N GLU A 95 4.54 -6.70 -9.65
CA GLU A 95 4.47 -7.79 -8.65
C GLU A 95 5.21 -7.41 -7.37
N ALA A 96 6.46 -6.97 -7.49
CA ALA A 96 7.25 -6.54 -6.34
C ALA A 96 6.65 -5.31 -5.65
N GLY A 97 6.17 -4.32 -6.42
CA GLY A 97 5.50 -3.14 -5.87
C GLY A 97 4.23 -3.47 -5.08
N LEU A 98 3.44 -4.44 -5.54
CA LEU A 98 2.26 -4.92 -4.80
C LEU A 98 2.65 -5.65 -3.50
N VAL A 99 3.71 -6.45 -3.51
CA VAL A 99 4.23 -7.09 -2.30
C VAL A 99 4.71 -6.05 -1.30
N ILE A 100 5.48 -5.05 -1.74
CA ILE A 100 5.91 -3.92 -0.90
C ILE A 100 4.69 -3.18 -0.34
N ARG A 101 3.71 -2.85 -1.19
CA ARG A 101 2.51 -2.14 -0.75
C ARG A 101 1.70 -2.94 0.26
N GLN A 102 1.54 -4.24 0.06
CA GLN A 102 0.83 -5.10 1.01
C GLN A 102 1.59 -5.15 2.34
N TYR A 103 2.90 -5.30 2.30
CA TYR A 103 3.73 -5.31 3.50
C TYR A 103 3.59 -4.02 4.33
N THR A 104 3.56 -2.85 3.67
CA THR A 104 3.34 -1.56 4.35
C THR A 104 1.91 -1.38 4.89
N LEU A 105 0.92 -2.11 4.35
CA LEU A 105 -0.44 -2.12 4.88
C LEU A 105 -0.61 -3.05 6.09
N ASP A 106 0.15 -4.14 6.12
CA ASP A 106 0.03 -5.16 7.16
C ASP A 106 0.85 -4.82 8.41
N ILE A 107 1.94 -4.07 8.24
CA ILE A 107 2.90 -3.75 9.32
C ILE A 107 3.01 -2.24 9.48
N ALA A 108 2.63 -1.71 10.64
CA ALA A 108 2.58 -0.27 10.89
C ALA A 108 3.96 0.42 10.78
N ASP A 109 5.01 -0.25 11.26
CA ASP A 109 6.39 0.24 11.22
C ASP A 109 7.23 -0.54 10.19
N ALA A 110 6.61 -0.86 9.04
CA ALA A 110 7.27 -1.60 7.97
C ALA A 110 8.52 -0.87 7.48
N GLN A 111 9.63 -1.58 7.42
CA GLN A 111 10.90 -1.08 6.87
C GLN A 111 11.26 -1.90 5.65
N VAL A 112 11.40 -1.25 4.51
CA VAL A 112 11.67 -1.88 3.21
C VAL A 112 12.94 -1.31 2.60
N LEU A 113 13.85 -2.18 2.20
CA LEU A 113 15.03 -1.81 1.43
C LEU A 113 14.90 -2.37 0.01
N LEU A 114 14.91 -1.48 -0.96
CA LEU A 114 14.91 -1.80 -2.38
C LEU A 114 16.28 -1.50 -2.96
N ILE A 115 16.97 -2.54 -3.43
CA ILE A 115 18.31 -2.46 -4.04
C ILE A 115 18.14 -2.60 -5.54
N VAL A 116 18.57 -1.60 -6.30
CA VAL A 116 18.37 -1.54 -7.75
C VAL A 116 19.62 -0.99 -8.46
N PRO A 117 19.80 -1.25 -9.76
CA PRO A 117 20.80 -0.55 -10.56
C PRO A 117 20.60 0.98 -10.52
N PRO A 118 21.67 1.78 -10.64
CA PRO A 118 21.59 3.25 -10.63
C PRO A 118 20.59 3.80 -11.65
N SER A 119 20.51 3.19 -12.82
CA SER A 119 19.60 3.57 -13.90
C SER A 119 18.12 3.40 -13.56
N LEU A 120 17.78 2.51 -12.63
CA LEU A 120 16.40 2.18 -12.26
C LEU A 120 15.90 2.92 -11.00
N VAL A 121 16.78 3.60 -10.24
CA VAL A 121 16.40 4.31 -9.00
C VAL A 121 15.25 5.30 -9.24
N THR A 122 15.37 6.14 -10.28
CA THR A 122 14.33 7.13 -10.60
C THR A 122 13.04 6.49 -11.05
N GLN A 123 13.13 5.41 -11.85
CA GLN A 123 11.97 4.65 -12.30
C GLN A 123 11.23 4.02 -11.14
N TRP A 124 11.93 3.32 -10.25
CA TRP A 124 11.32 2.71 -9.07
C TRP A 124 10.66 3.75 -8.16
N ARG A 125 11.32 4.88 -7.92
CA ARG A 125 10.73 5.98 -7.14
C ARG A 125 9.41 6.47 -7.77
N HIS A 126 9.41 6.67 -9.08
CA HIS A 126 8.21 7.08 -9.81
C HIS A 126 7.09 6.05 -9.71
N GLU A 127 7.38 4.77 -9.94
CA GLU A 127 6.42 3.68 -9.87
C GLU A 127 5.81 3.54 -8.45
N LEU A 128 6.64 3.57 -7.40
CA LEU A 128 6.18 3.48 -6.02
C LEU A 128 5.24 4.64 -5.64
N ILE A 129 5.51 5.84 -6.14
CA ILE A 129 4.65 7.01 -5.89
C ILE A 129 3.35 6.91 -6.70
N GLN A 130 3.45 6.71 -8.02
CA GLN A 130 2.31 6.86 -8.92
C GLN A 130 1.37 5.67 -8.90
N ARG A 131 1.91 4.46 -8.80
CA ARG A 131 1.10 3.24 -8.87
C ARG A 131 0.74 2.67 -7.51
N PHE A 132 1.65 2.78 -6.54
CA PHE A 132 1.48 2.13 -5.24
C PHE A 132 1.17 3.09 -4.09
N GLY A 133 1.14 4.41 -4.34
CA GLY A 133 0.75 5.42 -3.33
C GLY A 133 1.69 5.46 -2.13
N LEU A 134 2.99 5.19 -2.33
CA LEU A 134 3.99 5.12 -1.27
C LEU A 134 4.80 6.41 -1.09
N ARG A 135 4.26 7.56 -1.54
CA ARG A 135 4.95 8.86 -1.42
C ARG A 135 5.40 9.16 0.00
N ASP A 136 4.51 9.01 0.96
CA ASP A 136 4.75 9.36 2.36
C ASP A 136 5.59 8.31 3.11
N TRP A 137 5.91 7.21 2.45
CA TRP A 137 6.75 6.13 2.98
C TRP A 137 8.19 6.20 2.50
N LEU A 138 8.41 6.90 1.37
CA LEU A 138 9.74 6.99 0.78
C LEU A 138 10.68 7.79 1.68
N ASP A 139 11.91 7.33 1.74
CA ASP A 139 13.03 7.89 2.48
C ASP A 139 12.96 7.72 4.01
N ASP A 140 11.76 7.54 4.60
CA ASP A 140 11.57 7.28 6.03
C ASP A 140 11.43 5.77 6.33
N HIS A 141 10.66 5.05 5.52
CA HIS A 141 10.33 3.64 5.71
C HIS A 141 10.66 2.76 4.51
N VAL A 142 10.65 3.32 3.31
CA VAL A 142 10.98 2.62 2.05
C VAL A 142 12.20 3.30 1.44
N TRP A 143 13.33 2.63 1.49
CA TRP A 143 14.59 3.13 0.97
C TRP A 143 14.90 2.50 -0.38
N ILE A 144 15.26 3.33 -1.35
CA ILE A 144 15.75 2.90 -2.64
C ILE A 144 17.25 3.20 -2.68
N VAL A 145 18.05 2.15 -2.79
CA VAL A 145 19.52 2.24 -2.77
C VAL A 145 20.06 1.65 -4.06
N SER A 146 21.07 2.32 -4.60
CA SER A 146 21.81 1.78 -5.74
C SER A 146 22.68 0.60 -5.30
N ASN A 147 22.76 -0.46 -6.12
CA ASN A 147 23.66 -1.57 -5.89
C ASN A 147 25.14 -1.15 -5.90
N ASP A 148 25.49 0.02 -6.46
CA ASP A 148 26.84 0.58 -6.45
C ASP A 148 27.19 1.28 -5.13
N ASP A 149 26.19 1.59 -4.28
CA ASP A 149 26.36 2.33 -3.01
C ASP A 149 25.83 1.55 -1.80
N LEU A 150 26.15 0.26 -1.75
CA LEU A 150 25.75 -0.60 -0.62
C LEU A 150 26.52 -0.32 0.66
N SER A 151 27.71 0.28 0.58
CA SER A 151 28.54 0.58 1.73
C SER A 151 27.89 1.57 2.72
N GLY A 152 27.08 2.49 2.20
CA GLY A 152 26.29 3.43 3.00
C GLY A 152 24.95 2.86 3.50
N ALA A 153 24.57 1.66 3.10
CA ALA A 153 23.27 1.07 3.39
C ALA A 153 23.26 0.09 4.57
N ASN A 154 24.39 -0.14 5.25
CA ASN A 154 24.52 -1.16 6.30
C ASN A 154 23.48 -1.03 7.43
N GLU A 155 23.19 0.18 7.90
CA GLU A 155 22.20 0.42 8.94
C GLU A 155 20.78 0.07 8.42
N ARG A 156 20.47 0.47 7.18
CA ARG A 156 19.17 0.19 6.55
C ARG A 156 18.97 -1.29 6.30
N ILE A 157 20.03 -2.03 5.94
CA ILE A 157 19.99 -3.50 5.79
C ILE A 157 19.61 -4.17 7.10
N GLN A 158 20.15 -3.71 8.22
CA GLN A 158 19.85 -4.27 9.55
C GLN A 158 18.43 -3.92 10.03
N MET A 159 17.91 -2.76 9.63
CA MET A 159 16.57 -2.31 10.00
C MET A 159 15.48 -2.90 9.11
N ALA A 160 15.82 -3.26 7.87
CA ALA A 160 14.83 -3.71 6.89
C ALA A 160 14.19 -5.05 7.29
N GLY A 161 12.87 -5.04 7.44
CA GLY A 161 12.09 -6.26 7.59
C GLY A 161 11.79 -6.93 6.25
N MET A 162 11.92 -6.18 5.13
CA MET A 162 11.81 -6.69 3.77
C MET A 162 12.95 -6.11 2.92
N VAL A 163 13.60 -6.99 2.17
CA VAL A 163 14.60 -6.60 1.16
C VAL A 163 14.14 -7.06 -0.21
N VAL A 164 14.14 -6.16 -1.18
CA VAL A 164 13.83 -6.43 -2.58
C VAL A 164 15.05 -6.05 -3.41
N ILE A 165 15.49 -6.96 -4.29
CA ILE A 165 16.64 -6.74 -5.16
C ILE A 165 16.15 -6.88 -6.60
N ASP A 166 16.31 -5.83 -7.39
CA ASP A 166 16.01 -5.84 -8.81
C ASP A 166 17.31 -5.95 -9.60
N GLU A 167 17.28 -6.75 -10.67
CA GLU A 167 18.45 -7.08 -11.51
C GLU A 167 19.66 -7.54 -10.66
N ALA A 168 19.46 -8.59 -9.84
CA ALA A 168 20.57 -9.20 -9.11
C ALA A 168 21.69 -9.59 -10.10
N PRO A 169 22.95 -9.17 -9.85
CA PRO A 169 24.06 -9.53 -10.73
C PRO A 169 24.21 -11.06 -10.77
N HIS A 170 24.47 -11.58 -11.95
CA HIS A 170 24.74 -13.00 -12.19
C HIS A 170 26.07 -13.43 -11.59
#